data_bac74995e54f4c8407e2648c30020616
#
_entry.id   bac74995e54f4c8407e2648c30020616
#
_cell.length_a   1.000
_cell.length_b   1.000
_cell.length_c   1.000
_cell.angle_alpha   90.00
_cell.angle_beta   90.00
_cell.angle_gamma   90.00
#
_symmetry.space_group_name_H-M   'P 1'
#
loop_
_entity.id
_entity.type
_entity.pdbx_description
1 polymer ?
#
loop_
_entity_poly.entity_id
_entity_poly.type
_entity_poly.pdbx_seq_one_letter_code
_entity_poly.pdbx_strand_id
1 'polypeptide(L)'
;MSESNKPNSAQMDRQSYAQMFGPTTGDRVRLGDTDLWIQVEKDFTTYGDEVKFGGGKVIRDGMGQSQVTNDIAVDLVITNALVLDHWGIVKGDVGVKDGRIFKVGKAGNPDVQDNVDIIIGPGTEVIAGEGSILTAGGIDAHIHFICPQQIEEALTSGVTTMIGGGTGPATGTNATTCTSGPWYLGKMMQA
;
A
#
# COMPACT_ATOMS: atom_id res chain seq x y z
N MET A 1 5.95 35.03 33.97
CA MET A 1 5.77 34.60 32.59
C MET A 1 4.68 33.53 32.59
N SER A 2 3.54 33.80 32.03
CA SER A 2 2.32 33.00 32.18
C SER A 2 2.42 31.69 31.44
N GLU A 3 2.09 30.58 32.14
CA GLU A 3 1.94 29.19 31.60
C GLU A 3 0.76 29.03 30.63
N SER A 4 0.22 30.08 30.07
CA SER A 4 -1.11 30.06 29.43
C SER A 4 -1.15 29.81 27.92
N ASN A 5 -0.08 29.26 27.30
CA ASN A 5 -0.12 29.02 25.85
C ASN A 5 0.56 27.72 25.40
N LYS A 6 0.47 26.66 26.20
CA LYS A 6 0.71 25.33 25.64
C LYS A 6 -0.57 24.89 24.92
N PRO A 7 -0.49 24.50 23.64
CA PRO A 7 -1.65 23.91 22.99
C PRO A 7 -2.15 22.73 23.81
N ASN A 8 -3.45 22.55 23.89
CA ASN A 8 -4.06 21.40 24.57
C ASN A 8 -3.47 20.12 23.97
N SER A 9 -2.55 19.48 24.68
CA SER A 9 -1.95 18.24 24.26
C SER A 9 -2.64 17.07 24.98
N ALA A 10 -3.09 16.09 24.22
CA ALA A 10 -3.54 14.81 24.75
C ALA A 10 -2.33 13.86 24.85
N GLN A 11 -2.32 13.01 25.89
CA GLN A 11 -1.35 11.94 25.99
C GLN A 11 -2.03 10.62 25.64
N MET A 12 -1.35 9.81 24.85
CA MET A 12 -1.77 8.46 24.48
C MET A 12 -0.58 7.52 24.65
N ASP A 13 -0.80 6.35 25.24
CA ASP A 13 0.25 5.34 25.33
C ASP A 13 0.53 4.70 23.96
N ARG A 14 1.74 4.16 23.79
CA ARG A 14 2.19 3.60 22.51
C ARG A 14 1.35 2.43 22.04
N GLN A 15 0.86 1.60 22.95
CA GLN A 15 0.05 0.44 22.59
C GLN A 15 -1.30 0.88 22.01
N SER A 16 -1.96 1.82 22.64
CA SER A 16 -3.22 2.40 22.15
C SER A 16 -3.01 3.09 20.80
N TYR A 17 -1.92 3.83 20.64
CA TYR A 17 -1.57 4.46 19.36
C TYR A 17 -1.39 3.41 18.26
N ALA A 18 -0.59 2.37 18.51
CA ALA A 18 -0.32 1.33 17.53
C ALA A 18 -1.59 0.53 17.15
N GLN A 19 -2.51 0.34 18.07
CA GLN A 19 -3.79 -0.30 17.78
C GLN A 19 -4.70 0.57 16.89
N MET A 20 -4.59 1.88 16.99
CA MET A 20 -5.39 2.82 16.21
C MET A 20 -4.80 3.13 14.84
N PHE A 21 -3.49 3.36 14.78
CA PHE A 21 -2.80 3.92 13.62
C PHE A 21 -1.61 3.07 13.13
N GLY A 22 -1.39 1.92 13.73
CA GLY A 22 -0.23 1.08 13.42
C GLY A 22 1.04 1.48 14.17
N PRO A 23 2.13 0.71 14.02
CA PRO A 23 3.40 0.95 14.69
C PRO A 23 4.02 2.27 14.20
N THR A 24 4.79 2.92 15.08
CA THR A 24 5.48 4.17 14.77
C THR A 24 7.00 4.04 14.96
N THR A 25 7.75 5.09 14.68
CA THR A 25 9.22 5.11 14.73
C THR A 25 9.77 4.44 15.98
N GLY A 26 10.65 3.46 15.80
CA GLY A 26 11.31 2.68 16.85
C GLY A 26 10.51 1.45 17.32
N ASP A 27 9.24 1.30 16.93
CA ASP A 27 8.48 0.09 17.21
C ASP A 27 9.00 -1.09 16.40
N ARG A 28 8.86 -2.28 16.98
CA ARG A 28 9.26 -3.54 16.35
C ARG A 28 8.05 -4.38 16.01
N VAL A 29 8.03 -4.93 14.80
CA VAL A 29 6.97 -5.78 14.31
C VAL A 29 7.56 -7.08 13.79
N ARG A 30 6.94 -8.21 14.14
CA ARG A 30 7.33 -9.50 13.59
C ARG A 30 6.92 -9.59 12.11
N LEU A 31 7.82 -10.05 11.27
CA LEU A 31 7.56 -10.20 9.84
C LEU A 31 6.84 -11.54 9.58
N GLY A 32 5.51 -11.49 9.58
CA GLY A 32 4.68 -12.66 9.38
C GLY A 32 4.98 -13.79 10.38
N ASP A 33 5.04 -15.02 9.92
CA ASP A 33 5.34 -16.20 10.71
C ASP A 33 6.85 -16.52 10.81
N THR A 34 7.71 -15.61 10.38
CA THR A 34 9.16 -15.76 10.45
C THR A 34 9.71 -15.39 11.83
N ASP A 35 10.98 -15.68 12.09
CA ASP A 35 11.69 -15.22 13.29
C ASP A 35 12.31 -13.82 13.12
N LEU A 36 12.02 -13.15 12.00
CA LEU A 36 12.53 -11.82 11.69
C LEU A 36 11.66 -10.75 12.34
N TRP A 37 12.32 -9.73 12.86
CA TRP A 37 11.70 -8.54 13.42
C TRP A 37 12.17 -7.32 12.61
N ILE A 38 11.23 -6.55 12.13
CA ILE A 38 11.48 -5.27 11.48
C ILE A 38 11.27 -4.14 12.48
N GLN A 39 12.05 -3.08 12.36
CA GLN A 39 11.90 -1.88 13.17
C GLN A 39 11.54 -0.70 12.30
N VAL A 40 10.51 0.03 12.70
CA VAL A 40 10.09 1.25 11.99
C VAL A 40 11.18 2.32 12.12
N GLU A 41 11.76 2.72 11.00
CA GLU A 41 12.85 3.69 10.93
C GLU A 41 12.33 5.12 10.95
N LYS A 42 11.19 5.36 10.31
CA LYS A 42 10.58 6.68 10.18
C LYS A 42 9.07 6.58 10.08
N ASP A 43 8.40 7.57 10.63
CA ASP A 43 6.96 7.80 10.47
C ASP A 43 6.77 9.09 9.67
N PHE A 44 6.05 9.03 8.56
CA PHE A 44 5.73 10.19 7.72
C PHE A 44 4.46 10.90 8.15
N THR A 45 3.67 10.30 9.03
CA THR A 45 2.47 10.94 9.57
C THR A 45 2.84 11.96 10.64
N THR A 46 1.89 12.80 11.00
CA THR A 46 2.02 13.77 12.10
C THR A 46 1.12 13.32 13.24
N TYR A 47 1.66 13.12 14.43
CA TYR A 47 0.89 12.68 15.59
C TYR A 47 -0.26 13.62 15.91
N GLY A 48 -1.47 13.07 15.99
CA GLY A 48 -2.70 13.79 16.20
C GLY A 48 -3.38 14.28 14.92
N ASP A 49 -2.76 14.01 13.76
CA ASP A 49 -3.20 14.47 12.45
C ASP A 49 -3.28 13.31 11.44
N GLU A 50 -3.29 12.10 11.96
CA GLU A 50 -3.39 10.88 11.17
C GLU A 50 -4.75 10.80 10.50
N VAL A 51 -4.75 10.37 9.24
CA VAL A 51 -5.98 10.16 8.50
C VAL A 51 -6.48 8.74 8.69
N LYS A 52 -7.79 8.61 8.91
CA LYS A 52 -8.45 7.32 9.07
C LYS A 52 -9.89 7.42 8.58
N PHE A 53 -10.33 6.44 7.79
CA PHE A 53 -11.70 6.36 7.30
C PHE A 53 -12.61 5.63 8.29
N GLY A 54 -13.88 6.03 8.33
CA GLY A 54 -14.92 5.38 9.13
C GLY A 54 -15.80 6.36 9.89
N GLY A 55 -16.82 5.84 10.54
CA GLY A 55 -17.76 6.64 11.34
C GLY A 55 -17.03 7.41 12.45
N GLY A 56 -17.17 8.74 12.45
CA GLY A 56 -16.50 9.60 13.44
C GLY A 56 -14.99 9.79 13.25
N LYS A 57 -14.41 9.28 12.16
CA LYS A 57 -12.98 9.39 11.86
C LYS A 57 -12.66 10.64 11.03
N VAL A 58 -11.37 10.90 10.82
CA VAL A 58 -10.85 12.14 10.24
C VAL A 58 -11.15 12.30 8.75
N ILE A 59 -11.18 11.21 7.96
CA ILE A 59 -11.50 11.30 6.53
C ILE A 59 -12.98 11.58 6.35
N ARG A 60 -13.28 12.87 6.33
CA ARG A 60 -14.59 13.46 6.12
C ARG A 60 -14.43 14.75 5.35
N ASP A 61 -15.48 15.17 4.65
CA ASP A 61 -15.54 16.43 3.94
C ASP A 61 -15.19 17.62 4.86
N GLY A 62 -14.25 18.45 4.42
CA GLY A 62 -13.75 19.59 5.18
C GLY A 62 -12.86 19.27 6.39
N MET A 63 -12.55 17.98 6.61
CA MET A 63 -11.58 17.53 7.60
C MET A 63 -10.36 16.93 6.88
N GLY A 64 -10.11 15.65 6.98
CA GLY A 64 -9.04 14.96 6.24
C GLY A 64 -9.33 14.73 4.76
N GLN A 65 -10.53 15.03 4.30
CA GLN A 65 -10.92 15.05 2.89
C GLN A 65 -11.08 16.47 2.39
N SER A 66 -10.35 16.83 1.36
CA SER A 66 -10.47 18.10 0.63
C SER A 66 -11.64 18.06 -0.36
N GLN A 67 -12.09 19.22 -0.79
CA GLN A 67 -13.11 19.39 -1.83
C GLN A 67 -12.53 19.55 -3.24
N VAL A 68 -11.25 19.25 -3.42
CA VAL A 68 -10.62 19.32 -4.74
C VAL A 68 -11.19 18.25 -5.68
N THR A 69 -11.06 18.53 -6.96
CA THR A 69 -11.50 17.64 -8.03
C THR A 69 -10.55 16.43 -8.20
N ASN A 70 -11.02 15.41 -8.91
CA ASN A 70 -10.27 14.16 -9.09
C ASN A 70 -8.99 14.31 -9.94
N ASP A 71 -8.82 15.40 -10.67
CA ASP A 71 -7.57 15.70 -11.36
C ASP A 71 -6.43 16.05 -10.39
N ILE A 72 -6.75 16.57 -9.22
CA ILE A 72 -5.79 16.96 -8.17
C ILE A 72 -5.65 15.86 -7.13
N ALA A 73 -6.77 15.30 -6.64
CA ALA A 73 -6.77 14.25 -5.64
C ALA A 73 -6.23 12.92 -6.19
N VAL A 74 -5.70 12.08 -5.30
CA VAL A 74 -5.35 10.70 -5.66
C VAL A 74 -6.61 9.85 -5.88
N ASP A 75 -6.48 8.80 -6.69
CA ASP A 75 -7.60 7.88 -6.98
C ASP A 75 -7.82 6.91 -5.81
N LEU A 76 -6.71 6.49 -5.18
CA LEU A 76 -6.72 5.58 -4.04
C LEU A 76 -5.65 6.00 -3.03
N VAL A 77 -5.95 5.83 -1.76
CA VAL A 77 -4.98 5.98 -0.67
C VAL A 77 -5.02 4.76 0.26
N ILE A 78 -3.84 4.27 0.61
CA ILE A 78 -3.67 3.27 1.67
C ILE A 78 -3.16 4.04 2.89
N THR A 79 -3.94 4.06 3.98
CA THR A 79 -3.63 4.89 5.15
C THR A 79 -2.81 4.13 6.19
N ASN A 80 -1.89 4.82 6.85
CA ASN A 80 -1.12 4.32 8.00
C ASN A 80 -0.47 2.94 7.78
N ALA A 81 0.05 2.70 6.57
CA ALA A 81 0.68 1.45 6.22
C ALA A 81 2.11 1.35 6.78
N LEU A 82 2.49 0.16 7.24
CA LEU A 82 3.89 -0.16 7.49
C LEU A 82 4.51 -0.63 6.17
N VAL A 83 5.23 0.25 5.51
CA VAL A 83 5.86 -0.01 4.21
C VAL A 83 7.23 -0.64 4.44
N LEU A 84 7.42 -1.83 3.88
CA LEU A 84 8.71 -2.53 3.82
C LEU A 84 9.20 -2.52 2.39
N ASP A 85 10.25 -1.75 2.12
CA ASP A 85 10.85 -1.62 0.79
C ASP A 85 12.38 -1.61 0.87
N HIS A 86 13.05 -1.70 -0.28
CA HIS A 86 14.51 -1.72 -0.40
C HIS A 86 15.20 -0.46 0.17
N TRP A 87 14.48 0.67 0.24
CA TRP A 87 14.99 1.96 0.72
C TRP A 87 14.70 2.24 2.20
N GLY A 88 13.91 1.38 2.86
CA GLY A 88 13.62 1.55 4.29
C GLY A 88 12.36 0.85 4.77
N ILE A 89 12.15 0.94 6.07
CA ILE A 89 10.99 0.43 6.79
C ILE A 89 10.29 1.62 7.43
N VAL A 90 9.19 2.05 6.82
CA VAL A 90 8.56 3.31 7.24
C VAL A 90 7.06 3.14 7.44
N LYS A 91 6.50 3.92 8.34
CA LYS A 91 5.06 4.12 8.42
C LYS A 91 4.68 5.34 7.59
N GLY A 92 3.61 5.24 6.83
CA GLY A 92 3.10 6.36 6.04
C GLY A 92 1.85 5.98 5.27
N ASP A 93 1.34 6.96 4.56
CA ASP A 93 0.23 6.76 3.62
C ASP A 93 0.80 6.55 2.22
N VAL A 94 0.10 5.76 1.41
CA VAL A 94 0.49 5.51 0.02
C VAL A 94 -0.62 5.96 -0.90
N GLY A 95 -0.33 6.97 -1.72
CA GLY A 95 -1.25 7.46 -2.74
C GLY A 95 -1.03 6.77 -4.08
N VAL A 96 -2.13 6.45 -4.76
CA VAL A 96 -2.13 5.92 -6.13
C VAL A 96 -2.92 6.87 -7.03
N LYS A 97 -2.35 7.18 -8.18
CA LYS A 97 -2.95 8.03 -9.21
C LYS A 97 -2.71 7.40 -10.59
N ASP A 98 -3.73 7.32 -11.41
CA ASP A 98 -3.67 6.75 -12.76
C ASP A 98 -3.00 5.36 -12.80
N GLY A 99 -3.34 4.50 -11.82
CA GLY A 99 -2.82 3.15 -11.68
C GLY A 99 -1.34 3.05 -11.29
N ARG A 100 -0.74 4.15 -10.80
CA ARG A 100 0.67 4.19 -10.36
C ARG A 100 0.79 4.72 -8.95
N ILE A 101 1.81 4.24 -8.23
CA ILE A 101 2.18 4.83 -6.94
C ILE A 101 2.57 6.29 -7.19
N PHE A 102 1.78 7.20 -6.66
CA PHE A 102 2.03 8.64 -6.73
C PHE A 102 3.08 9.06 -5.71
N LYS A 103 2.87 8.66 -4.44
CA LYS A 103 3.78 9.02 -3.35
C LYS A 103 3.57 8.11 -2.14
N VAL A 104 4.64 7.95 -1.35
CA VAL A 104 4.60 7.49 0.03
C VAL A 104 4.89 8.72 0.92
N GLY A 105 3.97 9.07 1.82
CA GLY A 105 4.08 10.30 2.60
C GLY A 105 2.92 10.46 3.57
N LYS A 106 2.48 11.70 3.75
CA LYS A 106 1.32 12.05 4.58
C LYS A 106 0.12 12.37 3.69
N ALA A 107 -0.96 11.63 3.88
CA ALA A 107 -2.24 11.91 3.23
C ALA A 107 -3.10 12.85 4.07
N GLY A 108 -4.01 13.57 3.43
CA GLY A 108 -4.98 14.41 4.10
C GLY A 108 -5.54 15.54 3.24
N ASN A 109 -5.96 16.57 3.94
CA ASN A 109 -6.51 17.80 3.38
C ASN A 109 -5.59 18.98 3.67
N PRO A 110 -4.92 19.56 2.68
CA PRO A 110 -3.98 20.67 2.88
C PRO A 110 -4.62 21.95 3.39
N ASP A 111 -5.95 22.09 3.31
CA ASP A 111 -6.64 23.28 3.80
C ASP A 111 -6.71 23.35 5.33
N VAL A 112 -6.57 22.18 6.01
CA VAL A 112 -6.73 22.07 7.47
C VAL A 112 -5.61 21.27 8.14
N GLN A 113 -4.71 20.66 7.37
CA GLN A 113 -3.60 19.84 7.87
C GLN A 113 -2.29 20.29 7.23
N ASP A 114 -1.24 20.40 8.03
CA ASP A 114 0.09 20.78 7.55
C ASP A 114 0.83 19.60 6.91
N ASN A 115 1.74 19.91 5.98
CA ASN A 115 2.66 18.96 5.34
C ASN A 115 1.97 17.79 4.62
N VAL A 116 0.79 18.03 4.06
CA VAL A 116 0.09 17.02 3.25
C VAL A 116 0.80 16.83 1.91
N ASP A 117 1.20 15.61 1.65
CA ASP A 117 1.82 15.18 0.39
C ASP A 117 0.83 14.54 -0.59
N ILE A 118 -0.20 13.90 -0.05
CA ILE A 118 -1.17 13.07 -0.77
C ILE A 118 -2.56 13.63 -0.47
N ILE A 119 -3.17 14.27 -1.44
CA ILE A 119 -4.46 14.93 -1.23
C ILE A 119 -5.60 13.93 -1.41
N ILE A 120 -6.42 13.81 -0.37
CA ILE A 120 -7.64 13.00 -0.37
C ILE A 120 -8.80 13.86 -0.84
N GLY A 121 -9.48 13.45 -1.89
CA GLY A 121 -10.67 14.09 -2.43
C GLY A 121 -11.94 13.25 -2.27
N PRO A 122 -13.10 13.77 -2.70
CA PRO A 122 -14.38 13.05 -2.59
C PRO A 122 -14.42 11.74 -3.37
N GLY A 123 -13.65 11.63 -4.45
CA GLY A 123 -13.57 10.42 -5.29
C GLY A 123 -12.43 9.47 -4.91
N THR A 124 -11.65 9.77 -3.87
CA THR A 124 -10.54 8.91 -3.45
C THR A 124 -11.07 7.66 -2.76
N GLU A 125 -10.68 6.48 -3.25
CA GLU A 125 -10.88 5.22 -2.56
C GLU A 125 -9.91 5.10 -1.39
N VAL A 126 -10.35 4.52 -0.27
CA VAL A 126 -9.52 4.41 0.95
C VAL A 126 -9.39 2.96 1.38
N ILE A 127 -8.14 2.52 1.53
CA ILE A 127 -7.79 1.23 2.12
C ILE A 127 -7.11 1.48 3.46
N ALA A 128 -7.64 0.87 4.53
CA ALA A 128 -7.02 0.91 5.85
C ALA A 128 -5.75 0.03 5.86
N GLY A 129 -4.60 0.64 6.04
CA GLY A 129 -3.31 -0.05 6.12
C GLY A 129 -2.86 -0.36 7.54
N GLU A 130 -3.59 0.12 8.53
CA GLU A 130 -3.28 -0.09 9.95
C GLU A 130 -3.21 -1.58 10.29
N GLY A 131 -2.12 -2.00 10.91
CA GLY A 131 -1.90 -3.40 11.28
C GLY A 131 -1.45 -4.30 10.13
N SER A 132 -1.21 -3.74 8.93
CA SER A 132 -0.73 -4.48 7.77
C SER A 132 0.68 -4.04 7.37
N ILE A 133 1.44 -4.97 6.80
CA ILE A 133 2.73 -4.69 6.17
C ILE A 133 2.50 -4.61 4.67
N LEU A 134 2.86 -3.47 4.08
CA LEU A 134 2.77 -3.24 2.64
C LEU A 134 4.13 -3.46 2.00
N THR A 135 4.18 -4.34 1.02
CA THR A 135 5.38 -4.63 0.23
C THR A 135 5.09 -4.45 -1.25
N ALA A 136 6.15 -4.36 -2.06
CA ALA A 136 6.00 -4.56 -3.49
C ALA A 136 5.43 -5.96 -3.79
N GLY A 137 4.65 -6.07 -4.85
CA GLY A 137 4.16 -7.36 -5.31
C GLY A 137 5.28 -8.30 -5.75
N GLY A 138 5.10 -9.59 -5.55
CA GLY A 138 6.06 -10.61 -5.94
C GLY A 138 6.23 -10.67 -7.46
N ILE A 139 7.44 -11.01 -7.90
CA ILE A 139 7.77 -11.30 -9.29
C ILE A 139 8.14 -12.78 -9.38
N ASP A 140 7.32 -13.55 -10.10
CA ASP A 140 7.68 -14.90 -10.48
C ASP A 140 8.43 -14.84 -11.82
N ALA A 141 9.73 -15.07 -11.77
CA ALA A 141 10.60 -14.97 -12.93
C ALA A 141 10.74 -16.28 -13.72
N HIS A 142 10.04 -17.33 -13.32
CA HIS A 142 10.07 -18.63 -14.01
C HIS A 142 8.71 -19.32 -13.94
N ILE A 143 7.82 -18.97 -14.83
CA ILE A 143 6.48 -19.55 -14.89
C ILE A 143 6.23 -20.24 -16.23
N HIS A 144 5.46 -21.34 -16.16
CA HIS A 144 4.85 -22.01 -17.31
C HIS A 144 3.37 -21.62 -17.36
N PHE A 145 2.91 -21.00 -18.43
CA PHE A 145 1.51 -20.65 -18.60
C PHE A 145 0.71 -21.91 -18.96
N ILE A 146 0.15 -22.56 -17.96
CA ILE A 146 -0.58 -23.83 -18.11
C ILE A 146 -2.08 -23.60 -18.21
N CYS A 147 -2.64 -22.72 -17.39
CA CYS A 147 -4.06 -22.44 -17.35
C CYS A 147 -4.35 -21.03 -16.81
N PRO A 148 -5.49 -20.40 -17.18
CA PRO A 148 -5.84 -19.05 -16.74
C PRO A 148 -5.98 -18.90 -15.23
N GLN A 149 -6.35 -19.95 -14.51
CA GLN A 149 -6.51 -19.93 -13.05
C GLN A 149 -5.22 -19.55 -12.32
N GLN A 150 -4.05 -19.75 -12.94
CA GLN A 150 -2.78 -19.30 -12.38
C GLN A 150 -2.75 -17.81 -12.07
N ILE A 151 -3.51 -16.98 -12.79
CA ILE A 151 -3.58 -15.53 -12.56
C ILE A 151 -4.22 -15.24 -11.21
N GLU A 152 -5.35 -15.87 -10.90
CA GLU A 152 -6.04 -15.71 -9.63
C GLU A 152 -5.20 -16.20 -8.46
N GLU A 153 -4.58 -17.38 -8.61
CA GLU A 153 -3.69 -17.96 -7.59
C GLU A 153 -2.48 -17.06 -7.34
N ALA A 154 -1.88 -16.51 -8.38
CA ALA A 154 -0.77 -15.58 -8.27
C ALA A 154 -1.16 -14.30 -7.51
N LEU A 155 -2.26 -13.66 -7.91
CA LEU A 155 -2.73 -12.42 -7.28
C LEU A 155 -3.08 -12.64 -5.80
N THR A 156 -3.76 -13.73 -5.48
CA THR A 156 -4.10 -14.06 -4.08
C THR A 156 -2.88 -14.42 -3.24
N SER A 157 -1.80 -14.83 -3.88
CA SER A 157 -0.49 -15.10 -3.23
C SER A 157 0.44 -13.87 -3.22
N GLY A 158 -0.02 -12.71 -3.72
CA GLY A 158 0.77 -11.48 -3.75
C GLY A 158 1.76 -11.40 -4.92
N VAL A 159 1.69 -12.29 -5.91
CA VAL A 159 2.48 -12.21 -7.14
C VAL A 159 1.76 -11.31 -8.14
N THR A 160 2.39 -10.21 -8.54
CA THR A 160 1.82 -9.20 -9.45
C THR A 160 2.48 -9.18 -10.82
N THR A 161 3.58 -9.88 -10.98
CA THR A 161 4.35 -9.95 -12.23
C THR A 161 4.80 -11.37 -12.49
N MET A 162 4.57 -11.84 -13.69
CA MET A 162 5.02 -13.16 -14.15
C MET A 162 5.90 -13.00 -15.39
N ILE A 163 7.08 -13.61 -15.35
CA ILE A 163 7.99 -13.71 -16.49
C ILE A 163 8.12 -15.17 -16.83
N GLY A 164 7.60 -15.56 -17.96
CA GLY A 164 7.61 -16.97 -18.32
C GLY A 164 7.38 -17.21 -19.79
N GLY A 165 7.29 -18.44 -20.10
CA GLY A 165 6.98 -18.94 -21.46
C GLY A 165 6.69 -20.43 -21.38
N GLY A 166 6.39 -21.00 -22.53
CA GLY A 166 6.05 -22.41 -22.57
C GLY A 166 4.66 -22.70 -21.97
N THR A 167 4.07 -23.74 -22.45
CA THR A 167 2.74 -24.20 -22.02
C THR A 167 2.84 -25.49 -21.19
N GLY A 168 4.01 -25.73 -20.60
CA GLY A 168 4.26 -26.99 -19.89
C GLY A 168 4.16 -28.20 -20.84
N PRO A 169 3.39 -29.25 -20.49
CA PRO A 169 3.24 -30.44 -21.32
C PRO A 169 2.31 -30.26 -22.53
N ALA A 170 1.82 -29.05 -22.81
CA ALA A 170 0.88 -28.81 -23.91
C ALA A 170 1.55 -28.98 -25.28
N THR A 171 0.75 -29.35 -26.27
CA THR A 171 1.17 -29.45 -27.67
C THR A 171 1.72 -28.09 -28.13
N GLY A 172 2.86 -28.09 -28.78
CA GLY A 172 3.52 -26.87 -29.25
C GLY A 172 4.65 -26.37 -28.37
N THR A 173 4.93 -27.06 -27.26
CA THR A 173 6.14 -26.84 -26.47
C THR A 173 7.21 -27.85 -26.81
N ASN A 174 8.43 -27.36 -26.90
CA ASN A 174 9.62 -28.21 -27.01
C ASN A 174 10.17 -28.45 -25.62
N ALA A 175 9.83 -29.55 -25.03
CA ALA A 175 9.98 -29.74 -23.60
C ALA A 175 9.06 -28.81 -22.79
N THR A 176 9.04 -28.97 -21.49
CA THR A 176 8.13 -28.26 -20.58
C THR A 176 8.43 -26.76 -20.41
N THR A 177 9.49 -26.25 -21.03
CA THR A 177 10.00 -24.90 -20.78
C THR A 177 10.01 -23.98 -22.00
N CYS A 178 9.80 -24.51 -23.20
CA CYS A 178 9.91 -23.74 -24.43
C CYS A 178 8.59 -23.78 -25.21
N THR A 179 8.16 -22.64 -25.67
CA THR A 179 7.02 -22.48 -26.59
C THR A 179 7.55 -22.35 -28.02
N SER A 180 6.96 -23.09 -28.96
CA SER A 180 7.43 -23.23 -30.34
C SER A 180 7.16 -22.00 -31.23
N GLY A 181 6.92 -20.85 -30.67
CA GLY A 181 6.78 -19.62 -31.44
C GLY A 181 5.55 -18.77 -31.08
N PRO A 182 5.39 -17.62 -31.73
CA PRO A 182 4.43 -16.60 -31.32
C PRO A 182 2.95 -17.06 -31.46
N TRP A 183 2.66 -17.98 -32.35
CA TRP A 183 1.29 -18.49 -32.52
C TRP A 183 0.78 -19.20 -31.25
N TYR A 184 1.62 -20.04 -30.63
CA TYR A 184 1.25 -20.75 -29.41
C TYR A 184 1.16 -19.80 -28.20
N LEU A 185 2.04 -18.80 -28.12
CA LEU A 185 1.93 -17.72 -27.15
C LEU A 185 0.63 -16.96 -27.30
N GLY A 186 0.26 -16.63 -28.55
CA GLY A 186 -1.03 -15.99 -28.84
C GLY A 186 -2.22 -16.83 -28.39
N LYS A 187 -2.15 -18.15 -28.52
CA LYS A 187 -3.21 -19.06 -28.05
C LYS A 187 -3.29 -19.12 -26.53
N MET A 188 -2.16 -19.10 -25.84
CA MET A 188 -2.13 -19.00 -24.39
C MET A 188 -2.74 -17.70 -23.88
N MET A 189 -2.46 -16.58 -24.56
CA MET A 189 -3.02 -15.27 -24.18
C MET A 189 -4.52 -15.16 -24.48
N GLN A 190 -5.08 -16.02 -25.33
CA GLN A 190 -6.50 -16.09 -25.62
C GLN A 190 -7.28 -17.01 -24.67
N ALA A 191 -6.62 -17.94 -24.02
CA ALA A 191 -7.23 -18.88 -23.08
C ALA A 191 -7.48 -18.24 -21.72
#